data_95ea622f93dfc73e890926a53662338e
#
_entry.id   95ea622f93dfc73e890926a53662338e
#
_cell.length_a   1.000
_cell.length_b   1.000
_cell.length_c   1.000
_cell.angle_alpha   90.00
_cell.angle_beta   90.00
_cell.angle_gamma   90.00
#
_symmetry.space_group_name_H-M   'P 1'
#
loop_
_entity.id
_entity.type
_entity.pdbx_description
1 polymer ?
#
loop_
_entity_poly.entity_id
_entity_poly.type
_entity_poly.pdbx_seq_one_letter_code
_entity_poly.pdbx_strand_id
1 'polypeptide(L)'
;MNIFTQKAKLLKEIKSQKEKIQELKSENKSLKDDVSDLKDSNTEMNKEIKRYKRKYINTHIECDRCYTTLQEDFIYCPKCGKKVENTFKITAKAKESVFKTEVFGGELIITQYIGFDDSMVVIPSTINGMRVNEIGSKAFYGCKSLTEVVFEEGCQFIDGEAFKYCEKLKKIHFPKSLLVIGERAFSSTGLVDVVIPNNVKEIGWGAFCYCSDLKRIILSYGLTEISSRMLGASGITEIDIPKNVTTICKSAFEDSKLTKVNFSKSVLKIENDAFWRTEITEVTIPPNVKEIGRNNFVNYMLGKSKTIYCVAGSEAQRYARENHFICKEIV
;
A
#
# COMPACT_ATOMS: atom_id res chain seq x y z
N MET A 1 -1.20 8.24 65.96
CA MET A 1 -1.53 7.32 64.84
C MET A 1 -0.55 6.16 64.92
N ASN A 2 -1.05 4.93 65.14
CA ASN A 2 -0.25 3.79 65.62
C ASN A 2 0.67 3.25 64.51
N ILE A 3 1.93 2.96 64.84
CA ILE A 3 2.97 2.43 63.95
C ILE A 3 2.48 1.20 63.14
N PHE A 4 1.62 0.38 63.75
CA PHE A 4 0.97 -0.75 63.08
C PHE A 4 0.09 -0.35 61.87
N THR A 5 -0.64 0.79 61.95
CA THR A 5 -1.48 1.27 60.87
C THR A 5 -0.66 1.81 59.68
N GLN A 6 0.45 2.46 59.96
CA GLN A 6 1.41 2.92 58.92
C GLN A 6 2.09 1.72 58.21
N LYS A 7 2.50 0.68 58.96
CA LYS A 7 3.09 -0.51 58.38
C LYS A 7 2.12 -1.27 57.49
N ALA A 8 0.86 -1.38 57.86
CA ALA A 8 -0.20 -2.01 57.04
C ALA A 8 -0.46 -1.24 55.76
N LYS A 9 -0.44 0.10 55.80
CA LYS A 9 -0.60 0.97 54.62
C LYS A 9 0.57 0.81 53.63
N LEU A 10 1.79 0.78 54.18
CA LEU A 10 3.01 0.58 53.37
C LEU A 10 3.05 -0.80 52.69
N LEU A 11 2.65 -1.84 53.41
CA LEU A 11 2.61 -3.21 52.85
C LEU A 11 1.57 -3.31 51.70
N LYS A 12 0.44 -2.62 51.81
CA LYS A 12 -0.60 -2.58 50.77
C LYS A 12 -0.08 -1.86 49.53
N GLU A 13 0.68 -0.79 49.70
CA GLU A 13 1.28 0.00 48.62
C GLU A 13 2.38 -0.78 47.89
N ILE A 14 3.24 -1.48 48.65
CA ILE A 14 4.27 -2.37 48.10
C ILE A 14 3.65 -3.52 47.29
N LYS A 15 2.53 -4.08 47.75
CA LYS A 15 1.79 -5.12 47.01
C LYS A 15 1.26 -4.60 45.69
N SER A 16 0.61 -3.43 45.66
CA SER A 16 0.10 -2.76 44.47
C SER A 16 1.22 -2.44 43.48
N GLN A 17 2.36 -1.93 43.98
CA GLN A 17 3.51 -1.65 43.09
C GLN A 17 4.12 -2.93 42.50
N LYS A 18 4.16 -4.03 43.25
CA LYS A 18 4.63 -5.33 42.74
C LYS A 18 3.71 -5.86 41.62
N GLU A 19 2.40 -5.72 41.77
CA GLU A 19 1.41 -6.11 40.75
C GLU A 19 1.61 -5.27 39.46
N LYS A 20 1.80 -3.96 39.62
CA LYS A 20 2.07 -3.06 38.47
C LYS A 20 3.40 -3.34 37.76
N ILE A 21 4.46 -3.73 38.52
CA ILE A 21 5.73 -4.15 37.93
C ILE A 21 5.58 -5.46 37.15
N GLN A 22 4.72 -6.36 37.60
CA GLN A 22 4.45 -7.60 36.88
C GLN A 22 3.71 -7.37 35.57
N GLU A 23 2.73 -6.46 35.60
CA GLU A 23 1.98 -6.03 34.42
C GLU A 23 2.91 -5.38 33.37
N LEU A 24 3.74 -4.42 33.78
CA LEU A 24 4.73 -3.77 32.90
C LEU A 24 5.77 -4.76 32.34
N LYS A 25 6.14 -5.80 33.07
CA LYS A 25 7.02 -6.85 32.56
C LYS A 25 6.35 -7.68 31.48
N SER A 26 5.06 -7.96 31.62
CA SER A 26 4.25 -8.65 30.62
C SER A 26 4.12 -7.84 29.34
N GLU A 27 3.78 -6.55 29.47
CA GLU A 27 3.71 -5.61 28.33
C GLU A 27 5.05 -5.48 27.62
N ASN A 28 6.15 -5.37 28.37
CA ASN A 28 7.48 -5.26 27.79
C ASN A 28 7.93 -6.53 27.04
N LYS A 29 7.45 -7.70 27.48
CA LYS A 29 7.67 -8.96 26.75
C LYS A 29 6.87 -8.96 25.44
N SER A 30 5.60 -8.58 25.47
CA SER A 30 4.77 -8.47 24.27
C SER A 30 5.37 -7.50 23.24
N LEU A 31 5.82 -6.32 23.68
CA LEU A 31 6.49 -5.34 22.81
C LEU A 31 7.79 -5.88 22.18
N LYS A 32 8.55 -6.71 22.92
CA LYS A 32 9.76 -7.34 22.35
C LYS A 32 9.43 -8.37 21.28
N ASP A 33 8.38 -9.15 21.49
CA ASP A 33 7.89 -10.11 20.50
C ASP A 33 7.37 -9.38 19.23
N ASP A 34 6.64 -8.28 19.41
CA ASP A 34 6.17 -7.42 18.30
C ASP A 34 7.35 -6.80 17.51
N VAL A 35 8.41 -6.36 18.19
CA VAL A 35 9.63 -5.82 17.53
C VAL A 35 10.37 -6.92 16.76
N SER A 36 10.40 -8.15 17.26
CA SER A 36 10.97 -9.30 16.56
C SER A 36 10.18 -9.59 15.27
N ASP A 37 8.87 -9.66 15.38
CA ASP A 37 7.96 -9.89 14.24
C ASP A 37 8.06 -8.80 13.17
N LEU A 38 8.25 -7.54 13.60
CA LEU A 38 8.47 -6.41 12.70
C LEU A 38 9.80 -6.53 11.94
N LYS A 39 10.87 -7.00 12.60
CA LYS A 39 12.17 -7.23 11.96
C LYS A 39 12.11 -8.34 10.93
N ASP A 40 11.44 -9.45 11.26
CA ASP A 40 11.30 -10.60 10.38
C ASP A 40 10.45 -10.25 9.14
N SER A 41 9.37 -9.51 9.33
CA SER A 41 8.55 -8.99 8.21
C SER A 41 9.29 -8.01 7.34
N ASN A 42 10.09 -7.12 7.91
CA ASN A 42 10.90 -6.18 7.14
C ASN A 42 11.97 -6.91 6.32
N THR A 43 12.51 -7.99 6.87
CA THR A 43 13.47 -8.86 6.16
C THR A 43 12.81 -9.60 5.01
N GLU A 44 11.62 -10.17 5.22
CA GLU A 44 10.88 -10.90 4.19
C GLU A 44 10.42 -9.97 3.06
N MET A 45 9.95 -8.77 3.42
CA MET A 45 9.58 -7.77 2.44
C MET A 45 10.76 -7.26 1.62
N ASN A 46 11.92 -7.05 2.26
CA ASN A 46 13.11 -6.67 1.50
C ASN A 46 13.53 -7.78 0.53
N LYS A 47 13.30 -9.05 0.87
CA LYS A 47 13.47 -10.17 -0.06
C LYS A 47 12.43 -10.13 -1.18
N GLU A 48 11.17 -9.85 -0.88
CA GLU A 48 10.11 -9.70 -1.89
C GLU A 48 10.35 -8.50 -2.80
N ILE A 49 10.74 -7.36 -2.26
CA ILE A 49 11.13 -6.17 -3.03
C ILE A 49 12.34 -6.50 -3.94
N LYS A 50 13.35 -7.21 -3.43
CA LYS A 50 14.48 -7.69 -4.24
C LYS A 50 14.03 -8.68 -5.32
N ARG A 51 13.12 -9.59 -5.00
CA ARG A 51 12.55 -10.57 -5.94
C ARG A 51 11.68 -9.88 -7.01
N TYR A 52 10.89 -8.87 -6.60
CA TYR A 52 10.11 -8.02 -7.48
C TYR A 52 11.03 -7.19 -8.39
N LYS A 53 12.04 -6.52 -7.83
CA LYS A 53 13.06 -5.81 -8.61
C LYS A 53 13.71 -6.73 -9.62
N ARG A 54 14.14 -7.94 -9.23
CA ARG A 54 14.73 -8.93 -10.16
C ARG A 54 13.77 -9.40 -11.26
N LYS A 55 12.47 -9.49 -10.97
CA LYS A 55 11.47 -10.04 -11.91
C LYS A 55 10.90 -9.00 -12.87
N TYR A 56 10.77 -7.75 -12.43
CA TYR A 56 10.01 -6.70 -13.13
C TYR A 56 10.80 -5.44 -13.45
N ILE A 57 11.94 -5.19 -12.81
CA ILE A 57 12.85 -4.11 -13.18
C ILE A 57 13.94 -4.63 -14.15
N ASN A 58 13.93 -5.90 -14.52
CA ASN A 58 14.62 -6.38 -15.70
C ASN A 58 13.95 -5.84 -16.99
N THR A 59 13.80 -4.53 -17.08
CA THR A 59 13.87 -3.84 -18.34
C THR A 59 15.32 -4.10 -18.81
N HIS A 60 15.44 -4.78 -19.90
CA HIS A 60 16.67 -5.19 -20.51
C HIS A 60 17.63 -4.00 -20.60
N ILE A 61 18.52 -3.86 -19.59
CA ILE A 61 19.65 -2.95 -19.73
C ILE A 61 20.54 -3.62 -20.77
N GLU A 62 20.58 -3.06 -21.95
CA GLU A 62 21.46 -3.54 -23.00
C GLU A 62 22.75 -2.73 -23.00
N CYS A 63 23.86 -3.40 -23.17
CA CYS A 63 25.13 -2.73 -23.39
C CYS A 63 25.08 -1.98 -24.75
N ASP A 64 25.19 -0.67 -24.70
CA ASP A 64 25.16 0.21 -25.88
C ASP A 64 26.29 -0.07 -26.90
N ARG A 65 27.28 -0.91 -26.57
CA ARG A 65 28.37 -1.31 -27.44
C ARG A 65 28.16 -2.66 -28.14
N CYS A 66 27.51 -3.62 -27.45
CA CYS A 66 27.42 -4.99 -27.99
C CYS A 66 26.01 -5.60 -27.81
N TYR A 67 25.05 -4.82 -27.38
CA TYR A 67 23.63 -5.17 -27.18
C TYR A 67 23.41 -6.40 -26.29
N THR A 68 24.38 -6.73 -25.44
CA THR A 68 24.23 -7.80 -24.46
C THR A 68 23.35 -7.32 -23.31
N THR A 69 22.31 -8.10 -22.94
CA THR A 69 21.49 -7.86 -21.77
C THR A 69 22.35 -7.88 -20.50
N LEU A 70 22.25 -6.84 -19.70
CA LEU A 70 23.04 -6.64 -18.49
C LEU A 70 22.16 -6.84 -17.25
N GLN A 71 22.78 -7.27 -16.15
CA GLN A 71 22.14 -7.27 -14.83
C GLN A 71 22.46 -5.94 -14.10
N GLU A 72 21.60 -5.55 -13.19
CA GLU A 72 21.67 -4.24 -12.50
C GLU A 72 22.98 -3.98 -11.72
N ASP A 73 23.68 -5.04 -11.36
CA ASP A 73 24.90 -5.01 -10.56
C ASP A 73 26.19 -5.05 -11.40
N PHE A 74 26.08 -5.12 -12.73
CA PHE A 74 27.25 -5.10 -13.56
C PHE A 74 27.89 -3.71 -13.65
N ILE A 75 29.13 -3.60 -13.13
CA ILE A 75 29.98 -2.41 -13.30
C ILE A 75 30.64 -2.42 -14.72
N TYR A 76 30.80 -3.59 -15.29
CA TYR A 76 31.36 -3.79 -16.64
C TYR A 76 30.54 -4.82 -17.42
N CYS A 77 30.34 -4.58 -18.71
CA CYS A 77 29.67 -5.56 -19.56
C CYS A 77 30.48 -6.86 -19.62
N PRO A 78 29.92 -8.02 -19.29
CA PRO A 78 30.64 -9.28 -19.26
C PRO A 78 31.11 -9.74 -20.65
N LYS A 79 30.49 -9.24 -21.73
CA LYS A 79 30.83 -9.62 -23.11
C LYS A 79 31.90 -8.75 -23.73
N CYS A 80 31.87 -7.43 -23.52
CA CYS A 80 32.81 -6.53 -24.22
C CYS A 80 33.69 -5.70 -23.29
N GLY A 81 33.58 -5.89 -21.95
CA GLY A 81 34.40 -5.20 -20.95
C GLY A 81 34.12 -3.70 -20.82
N LYS A 82 33.14 -3.14 -21.54
CA LYS A 82 32.81 -1.73 -21.40
C LYS A 82 32.30 -1.46 -20.00
N LYS A 83 32.80 -0.41 -19.34
CA LYS A 83 32.28 0.07 -18.08
C LYS A 83 30.82 0.44 -18.28
N VAL A 84 29.94 -0.24 -17.56
CA VAL A 84 28.53 0.11 -17.47
C VAL A 84 28.51 1.25 -16.47
N GLU A 85 28.39 2.48 -16.95
CA GLU A 85 27.99 3.54 -16.06
C GLU A 85 26.59 3.17 -15.58
N ASN A 86 26.46 2.82 -14.29
CA ASN A 86 25.20 2.60 -13.60
C ASN A 86 24.46 3.94 -13.49
N THR A 87 24.17 4.46 -14.64
CA THR A 87 23.18 5.47 -14.83
C THR A 87 21.95 4.70 -15.30
N PHE A 88 21.00 4.46 -14.39
CA PHE A 88 19.64 4.76 -14.75
C PHE A 88 19.60 6.25 -15.13
N LYS A 89 20.42 6.67 -16.05
CA LYS A 89 20.15 7.77 -16.92
C LYS A 89 19.09 7.21 -17.84
N ILE A 90 17.85 7.25 -17.37
CA ILE A 90 16.71 7.32 -18.25
C ILE A 90 17.10 8.42 -19.24
N THR A 91 17.46 8.03 -20.44
CA THR A 91 17.87 8.94 -21.50
C THR A 91 16.69 9.78 -22.00
N ALA A 92 15.50 9.59 -21.47
CA ALA A 92 14.42 10.56 -21.48
C ALA A 92 14.78 11.67 -20.47
N LYS A 93 15.64 12.60 -20.88
CA LYS A 93 15.71 13.90 -20.23
C LYS A 93 14.27 14.42 -20.18
N ALA A 94 13.76 14.64 -18.97
CA ALA A 94 12.47 15.28 -18.81
C ALA A 94 12.53 16.58 -19.62
N LYS A 95 11.73 16.69 -20.66
CA LYS A 95 11.59 17.95 -21.37
C LYS A 95 10.79 18.85 -20.43
N GLU A 96 11.45 19.69 -19.66
CA GLU A 96 10.78 20.61 -18.73
C GLU A 96 9.65 21.40 -19.40
N SER A 97 9.79 21.66 -20.70
CA SER A 97 8.79 22.34 -21.54
C SER A 97 7.45 21.60 -21.71
N VAL A 98 7.34 20.33 -21.30
CA VAL A 98 6.07 19.58 -21.39
C VAL A 98 5.19 19.72 -20.15
N PHE A 99 5.64 20.47 -19.15
CA PHE A 99 4.88 20.69 -17.91
C PHE A 99 4.49 22.16 -17.77
N LYS A 100 3.20 22.40 -17.47
CA LYS A 100 2.81 23.67 -16.85
C LYS A 100 3.00 23.55 -15.35
N THR A 101 3.48 24.60 -14.73
CA THR A 101 3.83 24.60 -13.33
C THR A 101 3.36 25.87 -12.64
N GLU A 102 3.07 25.75 -11.36
CA GLU A 102 2.80 26.87 -10.46
C GLU A 102 3.70 26.77 -9.23
N VAL A 103 3.98 27.92 -8.61
CA VAL A 103 4.78 27.97 -7.37
C VAL A 103 3.86 28.28 -6.21
N PHE A 104 3.89 27.42 -5.20
CA PHE A 104 3.18 27.63 -3.96
C PHE A 104 4.10 27.35 -2.78
N GLY A 105 4.20 28.30 -1.84
CA GLY A 105 5.05 28.13 -0.65
C GLY A 105 6.55 27.96 -0.93
N GLY A 106 7.04 28.36 -2.11
CA GLY A 106 8.44 28.19 -2.52
C GLY A 106 8.74 26.81 -3.17
N GLU A 107 7.75 25.95 -3.33
CA GLU A 107 7.84 24.65 -3.99
C GLU A 107 7.05 24.64 -5.30
N LEU A 108 7.45 23.78 -6.23
CA LEU A 108 6.85 23.72 -7.56
C LEU A 108 5.80 22.61 -7.63
N ILE A 109 4.64 22.96 -8.17
CA ILE A 109 3.54 22.06 -8.49
C ILE A 109 3.47 21.90 -10.01
N ILE A 110 3.44 20.64 -10.50
CA ILE A 110 3.10 20.37 -11.90
C ILE A 110 1.58 20.39 -12.01
N THR A 111 1.02 21.43 -12.65
CA THR A 111 -0.42 21.61 -12.78
C THR A 111 -1.02 20.98 -14.04
N GLN A 112 -0.20 20.80 -15.10
CA GLN A 112 -0.65 20.15 -16.33
C GLN A 112 0.52 19.56 -17.11
N TYR A 113 0.33 18.34 -17.59
CA TYR A 113 1.14 17.76 -18.65
C TYR A 113 0.57 18.17 -20.03
N ILE A 114 1.43 18.75 -20.87
CA ILE A 114 1.07 19.26 -22.21
C ILE A 114 1.81 18.53 -23.33
N GLY A 115 2.50 17.44 -23.03
CA GLY A 115 3.15 16.59 -24.04
C GLY A 115 2.14 15.84 -24.89
N PHE A 116 2.52 15.59 -26.15
CA PHE A 116 1.74 14.80 -27.11
C PHE A 116 2.44 13.44 -27.31
N ASP A 117 1.69 12.35 -27.25
CA ASP A 117 2.10 11.00 -27.63
C ASP A 117 3.34 10.39 -26.92
N ASP A 118 3.81 10.99 -25.85
CA ASP A 118 4.86 10.36 -25.06
C ASP A 118 4.31 9.10 -24.36
N SER A 119 4.89 7.96 -24.69
CA SER A 119 4.53 6.69 -24.03
C SER A 119 5.14 6.60 -22.63
N MET A 120 6.26 7.28 -22.38
CA MET A 120 6.94 7.33 -21.09
C MET A 120 7.23 8.77 -20.70
N VAL A 121 6.95 9.10 -19.43
CA VAL A 121 7.24 10.43 -18.88
C VAL A 121 8.10 10.28 -17.61
N VAL A 122 9.17 11.07 -17.55
CA VAL A 122 9.98 11.24 -16.34
C VAL A 122 9.54 12.51 -15.64
N ILE A 123 9.12 12.39 -14.39
CA ILE A 123 8.87 13.53 -13.51
C ILE A 123 10.20 13.94 -12.88
N PRO A 124 10.76 15.11 -13.23
CA PRO A 124 12.06 15.52 -12.72
C PRO A 124 11.98 15.93 -11.25
N SER A 125 13.11 15.84 -10.55
CA SER A 125 13.24 16.35 -9.17
C SER A 125 13.17 17.87 -9.08
N THR A 126 13.58 18.56 -10.15
CA THR A 126 13.57 20.01 -10.25
C THR A 126 13.19 20.47 -11.65
N ILE A 127 12.53 21.62 -11.76
CA ILE A 127 12.29 22.36 -13.00
C ILE A 127 12.75 23.80 -12.78
N ASN A 128 13.59 24.33 -13.66
CA ASN A 128 14.18 25.67 -13.53
C ASN A 128 14.86 25.91 -12.16
N GLY A 129 15.48 24.86 -11.59
CA GLY A 129 16.15 24.92 -10.29
C GLY A 129 15.23 24.87 -9.07
N MET A 130 13.92 24.86 -9.24
CA MET A 130 12.95 24.70 -8.16
C MET A 130 12.54 23.23 -8.01
N ARG A 131 12.41 22.76 -6.78
CA ARG A 131 12.03 21.40 -6.46
C ARG A 131 10.58 21.11 -6.85
N VAL A 132 10.36 20.03 -7.60
CA VAL A 132 9.03 19.49 -7.86
C VAL A 132 8.56 18.74 -6.63
N ASN A 133 7.61 19.31 -5.92
CA ASN A 133 7.06 18.72 -4.69
C ASN A 133 5.73 18.00 -4.90
N GLU A 134 4.96 18.42 -5.91
CA GLU A 134 3.59 17.93 -6.08
C GLU A 134 3.23 17.76 -7.56
N ILE A 135 2.45 16.69 -7.82
CA ILE A 135 1.66 16.56 -9.03
C ILE A 135 0.26 17.03 -8.69
N GLY A 136 -0.13 18.18 -9.21
CA GLY A 136 -1.42 18.81 -8.94
C GLY A 136 -2.62 18.06 -9.49
N SER A 137 -3.78 18.46 -9.02
CA SER A 137 -5.06 17.85 -9.42
C SER A 137 -5.22 17.83 -10.93
N LYS A 138 -5.56 16.64 -11.48
CA LYS A 138 -5.78 16.39 -12.90
C LYS A 138 -4.59 16.68 -13.82
N ALA A 139 -3.39 16.82 -13.31
CA ALA A 139 -2.22 17.21 -14.11
C ALA A 139 -1.96 16.31 -15.31
N PHE A 140 -2.24 15.01 -15.23
CA PHE A 140 -2.14 14.01 -16.31
C PHE A 140 -3.48 13.37 -16.65
N TYR A 141 -4.60 14.01 -16.29
CA TYR A 141 -5.94 13.47 -16.51
C TYR A 141 -6.18 13.06 -17.97
N GLY A 142 -6.55 11.78 -18.18
CA GLY A 142 -6.89 11.27 -19.50
C GLY A 142 -5.75 11.18 -20.51
N CYS A 143 -4.51 11.14 -20.08
CA CYS A 143 -3.34 10.96 -20.96
C CYS A 143 -3.37 9.56 -21.60
N LYS A 144 -3.95 9.44 -22.80
CA LYS A 144 -4.24 8.17 -23.48
C LYS A 144 -3.02 7.47 -24.09
N SER A 145 -1.93 8.18 -24.33
CA SER A 145 -0.68 7.65 -24.90
C SER A 145 0.26 7.10 -23.81
N LEU A 146 0.13 7.61 -22.56
CA LEU A 146 1.03 7.34 -21.46
C LEU A 146 0.97 5.88 -21.01
N THR A 147 2.10 5.17 -21.07
CA THR A 147 2.23 3.75 -20.64
C THR A 147 3.08 3.58 -19.41
N GLU A 148 4.02 4.51 -19.16
CA GLU A 148 4.94 4.45 -18.02
C GLU A 148 5.24 5.84 -17.47
N VAL A 149 5.28 5.95 -16.14
CA VAL A 149 5.70 7.17 -15.43
C VAL A 149 6.81 6.81 -14.44
N VAL A 150 7.88 7.59 -14.49
CA VAL A 150 9.01 7.46 -13.56
C VAL A 150 9.22 8.76 -12.84
N PHE A 151 9.24 8.70 -11.52
CA PHE A 151 9.56 9.86 -10.69
C PHE A 151 11.04 9.85 -10.30
N GLU A 152 11.71 10.98 -10.45
CA GLU A 152 12.93 11.25 -9.70
C GLU A 152 12.56 11.55 -8.23
N GLU A 153 13.55 11.49 -7.33
CA GLU A 153 13.30 11.75 -5.91
C GLU A 153 12.96 13.23 -5.66
N GLY A 154 11.98 13.50 -4.80
CA GLY A 154 11.60 14.86 -4.43
C GLY A 154 10.11 15.08 -4.28
N CYS A 155 9.30 14.54 -5.17
CA CYS A 155 7.85 14.67 -5.13
C CYS A 155 7.29 13.98 -3.86
N GLN A 156 6.45 14.72 -3.12
CA GLN A 156 5.83 14.25 -1.88
C GLN A 156 4.32 14.04 -2.02
N PHE A 157 3.69 14.70 -2.97
CA PHE A 157 2.23 14.70 -3.10
C PHE A 157 1.82 14.40 -4.55
N ILE A 158 0.85 13.51 -4.69
CA ILE A 158 0.11 13.29 -5.93
C ILE A 158 -1.35 13.62 -5.61
N ASP A 159 -1.87 14.71 -6.12
CA ASP A 159 -3.19 15.22 -5.78
C ASP A 159 -4.32 14.49 -6.52
N GLY A 160 -5.55 14.89 -6.23
CA GLY A 160 -6.76 14.22 -6.69
C GLY A 160 -6.87 14.12 -8.21
N GLU A 161 -7.27 12.96 -8.70
CA GLU A 161 -7.48 12.66 -10.12
C GLU A 161 -6.24 12.90 -11.02
N ALA A 162 -5.03 13.03 -10.45
CA ALA A 162 -3.83 13.43 -11.19
C ALA A 162 -3.57 12.56 -12.44
N PHE A 163 -3.73 11.24 -12.36
CA PHE A 163 -3.57 10.29 -13.47
C PHE A 163 -4.87 9.55 -13.84
N LYS A 164 -6.02 10.06 -13.40
CA LYS A 164 -7.30 9.42 -13.69
C LYS A 164 -7.55 9.29 -15.18
N TYR A 165 -8.08 8.12 -15.61
CA TYR A 165 -8.33 7.77 -17.02
C TYR A 165 -7.05 7.69 -17.89
N CYS A 166 -5.88 7.52 -17.32
CA CYS A 166 -4.69 7.10 -18.06
C CYS A 166 -4.78 5.60 -18.38
N GLU A 167 -5.68 5.20 -19.25
CA GLU A 167 -6.09 3.80 -19.49
C GLU A 167 -4.93 2.91 -19.97
N LYS A 168 -3.92 3.48 -20.63
CA LYS A 168 -2.74 2.77 -21.11
C LYS A 168 -1.58 2.77 -20.11
N LEU A 169 -1.69 3.49 -18.99
CA LEU A 169 -0.63 3.54 -17.98
C LEU A 169 -0.50 2.18 -17.28
N LYS A 170 0.53 1.43 -17.66
CA LYS A 170 0.81 0.07 -17.15
C LYS A 170 1.80 0.04 -16.01
N LYS A 171 2.70 1.03 -15.94
CA LYS A 171 3.79 1.07 -14.96
C LYS A 171 3.93 2.45 -14.35
N ILE A 172 4.20 2.46 -13.05
CA ILE A 172 4.55 3.66 -12.31
C ILE A 172 5.67 3.36 -11.32
N HIS A 173 6.65 4.25 -11.27
CA HIS A 173 7.78 4.16 -10.35
C HIS A 173 7.74 5.37 -9.43
N PHE A 174 7.22 5.17 -8.23
CA PHE A 174 7.07 6.21 -7.23
C PHE A 174 8.41 6.57 -6.57
N PRO A 175 8.64 7.85 -6.21
CA PRO A 175 9.80 8.27 -5.43
C PRO A 175 9.63 7.82 -3.97
N LYS A 176 10.74 7.58 -3.27
CA LYS A 176 10.71 7.25 -1.84
C LYS A 176 10.21 8.42 -0.98
N SER A 177 10.33 9.64 -1.50
CA SER A 177 9.85 10.87 -0.86
C SER A 177 8.32 10.99 -0.80
N LEU A 178 7.56 10.16 -1.55
CA LEU A 178 6.10 10.25 -1.61
C LEU A 178 5.46 10.00 -0.25
N LEU A 179 4.54 10.89 0.15
CA LEU A 179 3.83 10.85 1.42
C LEU A 179 2.32 10.62 1.26
N VAL A 180 1.73 11.20 0.20
CA VAL A 180 0.27 11.20 0.00
C VAL A 180 -0.06 10.90 -1.46
N ILE A 181 -1.05 10.05 -1.65
CA ILE A 181 -1.73 9.80 -2.94
C ILE A 181 -3.18 10.25 -2.77
N GLY A 182 -3.61 11.23 -3.56
CA GLY A 182 -4.91 11.87 -3.47
C GLY A 182 -6.08 11.02 -3.95
N GLU A 183 -7.28 11.60 -3.80
CA GLU A 183 -8.55 10.99 -4.20
C GLU A 183 -8.56 10.65 -5.70
N ARG A 184 -8.93 9.40 -6.06
CA ARG A 184 -9.01 8.92 -7.44
C ARG A 184 -7.75 9.16 -8.28
N ALA A 185 -6.60 9.37 -7.66
CA ALA A 185 -5.38 9.77 -8.37
C ALA A 185 -5.02 8.84 -9.53
N PHE A 186 -5.27 7.54 -9.41
CA PHE A 186 -5.02 6.52 -10.42
C PHE A 186 -6.29 5.75 -10.83
N SER A 187 -7.47 6.32 -10.58
CA SER A 187 -8.73 5.67 -10.96
C SER A 187 -8.80 5.44 -12.48
N SER A 188 -9.27 4.25 -12.88
CA SER A 188 -9.42 3.86 -14.31
C SER A 188 -8.10 3.93 -15.08
N THR A 189 -7.00 3.53 -14.45
CA THR A 189 -5.72 3.33 -15.13
C THR A 189 -5.52 1.86 -15.52
N GLY A 190 -4.63 1.63 -16.47
CA GLY A 190 -4.23 0.28 -16.89
C GLY A 190 -3.10 -0.32 -16.05
N LEU A 191 -2.82 0.18 -14.85
CA LEU A 191 -1.76 -0.31 -13.98
C LEU A 191 -1.91 -1.82 -13.72
N VAL A 192 -0.78 -2.55 -13.78
CA VAL A 192 -0.76 -4.01 -13.61
C VAL A 192 -0.19 -4.40 -12.24
N ASP A 193 0.95 -3.86 -11.91
CA ASP A 193 1.65 -4.10 -10.65
C ASP A 193 2.05 -2.75 -10.04
N VAL A 194 1.75 -2.56 -8.75
CA VAL A 194 2.02 -1.30 -8.04
C VAL A 194 2.75 -1.59 -6.73
N VAL A 195 3.79 -0.83 -6.46
CA VAL A 195 4.48 -0.83 -5.16
C VAL A 195 4.38 0.55 -4.56
N ILE A 196 3.65 0.67 -3.46
CA ILE A 196 3.53 1.92 -2.71
C ILE A 196 4.74 2.07 -1.78
N PRO A 197 5.48 3.19 -1.86
CA PRO A 197 6.61 3.44 -0.96
C PRO A 197 6.21 3.45 0.51
N ASN A 198 7.09 2.97 1.40
CA ASN A 198 6.78 2.85 2.83
C ASN A 198 6.58 4.18 3.56
N ASN A 199 6.98 5.29 2.96
CA ASN A 199 6.76 6.63 3.51
C ASN A 199 5.35 7.16 3.27
N VAL A 200 4.59 6.55 2.35
CA VAL A 200 3.19 6.93 2.10
C VAL A 200 2.35 6.63 3.34
N LYS A 201 1.71 7.67 3.86
CA LYS A 201 0.88 7.64 5.07
C LYS A 201 -0.61 7.70 4.76
N GLU A 202 -0.96 8.21 3.58
CA GLU A 202 -2.34 8.42 3.18
C GLU A 202 -2.55 8.07 1.71
N ILE A 203 -3.62 7.33 1.44
CA ILE A 203 -4.11 7.06 0.09
C ILE A 203 -5.60 7.44 0.09
N GLY A 204 -5.97 8.38 -0.75
CA GLY A 204 -7.32 8.96 -0.80
C GLY A 204 -8.40 8.00 -1.31
N TRP A 205 -9.64 8.43 -1.17
CA TRP A 205 -10.82 7.72 -1.62
C TRP A 205 -10.70 7.30 -3.10
N GLY A 206 -10.96 6.02 -3.38
CA GLY A 206 -10.99 5.50 -4.74
C GLY A 206 -9.68 5.61 -5.53
N ALA A 207 -8.53 5.79 -4.88
CA ALA A 207 -7.26 6.11 -5.53
C ALA A 207 -6.90 5.15 -6.68
N PHE A 208 -7.20 3.86 -6.54
CA PHE A 208 -6.97 2.81 -7.54
C PHE A 208 -8.27 2.10 -7.96
N CYS A 209 -9.43 2.77 -7.79
CA CYS A 209 -10.69 2.16 -8.21
C CYS A 209 -10.78 2.05 -9.75
N TYR A 210 -11.52 1.02 -10.21
CA TYR A 210 -11.68 0.71 -11.65
C TYR A 210 -10.38 0.38 -12.38
N CYS A 211 -9.31 0.00 -11.66
CA CYS A 211 -8.08 -0.51 -12.27
C CYS A 211 -8.26 -2.01 -12.57
N SER A 212 -8.98 -2.35 -13.64
CA SER A 212 -9.34 -3.73 -13.98
C SER A 212 -8.15 -4.64 -14.30
N ASP A 213 -7.04 -4.07 -14.75
CA ASP A 213 -5.80 -4.78 -15.08
C ASP A 213 -4.87 -4.94 -13.87
N LEU A 214 -5.17 -4.29 -12.74
CA LEU A 214 -4.33 -4.32 -11.54
C LEU A 214 -4.37 -5.71 -10.89
N LYS A 215 -3.28 -6.45 -11.01
CA LYS A 215 -3.15 -7.81 -10.48
C LYS A 215 -2.55 -7.84 -9.09
N ARG A 216 -1.67 -6.90 -8.80
CA ARG A 216 -0.93 -6.86 -7.54
C ARG A 216 -0.69 -5.44 -7.09
N ILE A 217 -0.86 -5.21 -5.80
CA ILE A 217 -0.45 -3.98 -5.12
C ILE A 217 0.24 -4.34 -3.80
N ILE A 218 1.40 -3.75 -3.57
CA ILE A 218 2.09 -3.81 -2.28
C ILE A 218 1.84 -2.49 -1.58
N LEU A 219 1.18 -2.56 -0.44
CA LEU A 219 0.78 -1.39 0.33
C LEU A 219 1.90 -0.91 1.26
N SER A 220 1.89 0.40 1.55
CA SER A 220 2.80 1.02 2.52
C SER A 220 2.52 0.55 3.95
N TYR A 221 3.56 0.33 4.73
CA TYR A 221 3.43 0.14 6.19
C TYR A 221 3.11 1.43 6.94
N GLY A 222 3.22 2.58 6.30
CA GLY A 222 2.81 3.87 6.86
C GLY A 222 1.30 4.05 6.99
N LEU A 223 0.50 3.20 6.32
CA LEU A 223 -0.96 3.29 6.32
C LEU A 223 -1.54 2.82 7.67
N THR A 224 -2.51 3.56 8.17
CA THR A 224 -3.32 3.20 9.35
C THR A 224 -4.73 2.73 8.99
N GLU A 225 -5.13 2.94 7.74
CA GLU A 225 -6.41 2.48 7.20
C GLU A 225 -6.30 2.12 5.71
N ILE A 226 -7.22 1.29 5.24
CA ILE A 226 -7.50 1.13 3.81
C ILE A 226 -8.69 2.02 3.50
N SER A 227 -8.45 3.09 2.77
CA SER A 227 -9.47 4.12 2.54
C SER A 227 -10.66 3.63 1.72
N SER A 228 -11.77 4.35 1.83
CA SER A 228 -13.01 3.97 1.15
C SER A 228 -12.83 3.88 -0.37
N ARG A 229 -13.36 2.81 -0.97
CA ARG A 229 -13.28 2.48 -2.40
C ARG A 229 -11.85 2.42 -2.98
N MET A 230 -10.81 2.40 -2.15
CA MET A 230 -9.42 2.49 -2.61
C MET A 230 -9.11 1.53 -3.77
N LEU A 231 -9.58 0.30 -3.69
CA LEU A 231 -9.38 -0.77 -4.67
C LEU A 231 -10.71 -1.32 -5.21
N GLY A 232 -11.77 -0.50 -5.16
CA GLY A 232 -13.08 -0.89 -5.68
C GLY A 232 -13.06 -1.16 -7.17
N ALA A 233 -13.72 -2.22 -7.63
CA ALA A 233 -13.77 -2.67 -9.02
C ALA A 233 -12.37 -2.85 -9.66
N SER A 234 -11.37 -3.22 -8.87
CA SER A 234 -10.01 -3.52 -9.33
C SER A 234 -9.85 -5.00 -9.70
N GLY A 235 -8.81 -5.30 -10.46
CA GLY A 235 -8.50 -6.66 -10.89
C GLY A 235 -7.68 -7.48 -9.90
N ILE A 236 -7.41 -6.97 -8.68
CA ILE A 236 -6.60 -7.68 -7.67
C ILE A 236 -7.27 -8.98 -7.23
N THR A 237 -6.46 -10.03 -7.07
CA THR A 237 -6.94 -11.34 -6.60
C THR A 237 -6.50 -11.69 -5.19
N GLU A 238 -5.44 -11.08 -4.72
CA GLU A 238 -4.90 -11.27 -3.36
C GLU A 238 -4.38 -9.95 -2.79
N ILE A 239 -4.52 -9.75 -1.47
CA ILE A 239 -4.01 -8.57 -0.77
C ILE A 239 -3.51 -8.94 0.63
N ASP A 240 -2.34 -8.38 0.99
CA ASP A 240 -1.82 -8.39 2.35
C ASP A 240 -2.14 -7.06 3.03
N ILE A 241 -2.85 -7.11 4.15
CA ILE A 241 -3.18 -5.92 4.93
C ILE A 241 -1.99 -5.55 5.83
N PRO A 242 -1.44 -4.33 5.70
CA PRO A 242 -0.27 -3.91 6.47
C PRO A 242 -0.50 -3.94 7.99
N LYS A 243 0.56 -4.18 8.76
CA LYS A 243 0.52 -4.36 10.23
C LYS A 243 0.01 -3.13 11.02
N ASN A 244 0.06 -1.94 10.45
CA ASN A 244 -0.41 -0.72 11.11
C ASN A 244 -1.86 -0.37 10.77
N VAL A 245 -2.48 -1.09 9.84
CA VAL A 245 -3.87 -0.86 9.45
C VAL A 245 -4.80 -1.36 10.52
N THR A 246 -5.61 -0.46 11.06
CA THR A 246 -6.63 -0.77 12.08
C THR A 246 -8.04 -0.79 11.51
N THR A 247 -8.27 -0.10 10.40
CA THR A 247 -9.60 0.04 9.80
C THR A 247 -9.56 -0.27 8.30
N ILE A 248 -10.52 -1.09 7.86
CA ILE A 248 -10.83 -1.25 6.44
C ILE A 248 -12.11 -0.50 6.19
N CYS A 249 -12.01 0.64 5.48
CA CYS A 249 -13.10 1.58 5.31
C CYS A 249 -14.15 1.07 4.31
N LYS A 250 -15.28 1.79 4.26
CA LYS A 250 -16.45 1.45 3.45
C LYS A 250 -16.09 1.18 2.00
N SER A 251 -16.59 0.06 1.47
CA SER A 251 -16.44 -0.32 0.06
C SER A 251 -14.98 -0.46 -0.43
N ALA A 252 -13.99 -0.60 0.46
CA ALA A 252 -12.57 -0.54 0.13
C ALA A 252 -12.17 -1.47 -1.03
N PHE A 253 -12.77 -2.67 -1.12
CA PHE A 253 -12.55 -3.70 -2.14
C PHE A 253 -13.83 -4.09 -2.89
N GLU A 254 -14.88 -3.28 -2.79
CA GLU A 254 -16.16 -3.53 -3.43
C GLU A 254 -16.01 -3.85 -4.93
N ASP A 255 -16.70 -4.90 -5.42
CA ASP A 255 -16.65 -5.33 -6.84
C ASP A 255 -15.26 -5.75 -7.36
N SER A 256 -14.25 -5.90 -6.50
CA SER A 256 -12.94 -6.38 -6.93
C SER A 256 -12.93 -7.90 -7.17
N LYS A 257 -11.94 -8.39 -7.94
CA LYS A 257 -11.74 -9.82 -8.18
C LYS A 257 -11.03 -10.54 -7.03
N LEU A 258 -11.07 -9.97 -5.83
CA LEU A 258 -10.36 -10.47 -4.67
C LEU A 258 -10.90 -11.84 -4.25
N THR A 259 -10.02 -12.84 -4.24
CA THR A 259 -10.28 -14.21 -3.78
C THR A 259 -9.67 -14.48 -2.41
N LYS A 260 -8.62 -13.72 -2.05
CA LYS A 260 -7.87 -13.92 -0.80
C LYS A 260 -7.46 -12.61 -0.16
N VAL A 261 -7.69 -12.51 1.13
CA VAL A 261 -7.20 -11.41 1.98
C VAL A 261 -6.44 -11.98 3.17
N ASN A 262 -5.22 -11.47 3.38
CA ASN A 262 -4.40 -11.79 4.52
C ASN A 262 -4.50 -10.63 5.52
N PHE A 263 -5.33 -10.80 6.54
CA PHE A 263 -5.49 -9.80 7.59
C PHE A 263 -4.29 -9.76 8.51
N SER A 264 -3.86 -8.55 8.87
CA SER A 264 -2.96 -8.37 10.00
C SER A 264 -3.73 -8.43 11.33
N LYS A 265 -3.03 -8.75 12.41
CA LYS A 265 -3.61 -8.75 13.77
C LYS A 265 -4.01 -7.35 14.27
N SER A 266 -3.59 -6.28 13.61
CA SER A 266 -3.93 -4.89 13.96
C SER A 266 -5.34 -4.48 13.55
N VAL A 267 -5.99 -5.22 12.63
CA VAL A 267 -7.32 -4.85 12.15
C VAL A 267 -8.34 -4.99 13.26
N LEU A 268 -9.00 -3.88 13.58
CA LEU A 268 -10.03 -3.79 14.61
C LEU A 268 -11.43 -3.60 14.04
N LYS A 269 -11.51 -2.99 12.85
CA LYS A 269 -12.79 -2.63 12.23
C LYS A 269 -12.79 -2.93 10.73
N ILE A 270 -13.89 -3.53 10.27
CA ILE A 270 -14.23 -3.72 8.85
C ILE A 270 -15.56 -3.00 8.63
N GLU A 271 -15.57 -1.93 7.86
CA GLU A 271 -16.77 -1.13 7.63
C GLU A 271 -17.73 -1.78 6.62
N ASN A 272 -18.91 -1.16 6.42
CA ASN A 272 -19.93 -1.67 5.51
C ASN A 272 -19.40 -1.82 4.09
N ASP A 273 -19.80 -2.90 3.43
CA ASP A 273 -19.54 -3.15 2.02
C ASP A 273 -18.04 -3.30 1.66
N ALA A 274 -17.12 -3.34 2.65
CA ALA A 274 -15.68 -3.32 2.40
C ALA A 274 -15.23 -4.45 1.45
N PHE A 275 -15.86 -5.63 1.54
CA PHE A 275 -15.64 -6.80 0.70
C PHE A 275 -16.90 -7.22 -0.06
N TRP A 276 -17.81 -6.27 -0.33
CA TRP A 276 -19.04 -6.57 -1.06
C TRP A 276 -18.76 -6.95 -2.50
N ARG A 277 -19.41 -8.04 -2.96
CA ARG A 277 -19.25 -8.59 -4.32
C ARG A 277 -17.84 -9.00 -4.71
N THR A 278 -16.98 -9.28 -3.73
CA THR A 278 -15.68 -9.92 -3.99
C THR A 278 -15.85 -11.42 -4.29
N GLU A 279 -14.82 -12.03 -4.85
CA GLU A 279 -14.79 -13.46 -5.18
C GLU A 279 -14.29 -14.34 -4.01
N ILE A 280 -14.13 -13.79 -2.82
CA ILE A 280 -13.71 -14.50 -1.61
C ILE A 280 -14.72 -15.60 -1.28
N THR A 281 -14.26 -16.82 -1.14
CA THR A 281 -15.06 -17.99 -0.71
C THR A 281 -14.72 -18.44 0.70
N GLU A 282 -13.48 -18.20 1.12
CA GLU A 282 -12.98 -18.53 2.45
C GLU A 282 -12.16 -17.39 3.00
N VAL A 283 -12.34 -17.09 4.29
CA VAL A 283 -11.60 -16.01 4.95
C VAL A 283 -11.36 -16.32 6.42
N THR A 284 -10.13 -16.05 6.88
CA THR A 284 -9.78 -16.08 8.31
C THR A 284 -9.84 -14.67 8.85
N ILE A 285 -10.73 -14.41 9.79
CA ILE A 285 -10.87 -13.09 10.43
C ILE A 285 -10.18 -13.13 11.80
N PRO A 286 -9.24 -12.21 12.08
CA PRO A 286 -8.53 -12.16 13.36
C PRO A 286 -9.48 -11.97 14.55
N PRO A 287 -9.16 -12.54 15.73
CA PRO A 287 -10.06 -12.49 16.89
C PRO A 287 -10.20 -11.09 17.52
N ASN A 288 -9.28 -10.21 17.24
CA ASN A 288 -9.27 -8.83 17.72
C ASN A 288 -10.13 -7.85 16.91
N VAL A 289 -10.71 -8.30 15.79
CA VAL A 289 -11.71 -7.51 15.06
C VAL A 289 -12.94 -7.34 15.95
N LYS A 290 -13.31 -6.07 16.23
CA LYS A 290 -14.37 -5.69 17.15
C LYS A 290 -15.68 -5.30 16.45
N GLU A 291 -15.58 -4.96 15.16
CA GLU A 291 -16.72 -4.50 14.37
C GLU A 291 -16.61 -5.00 12.93
N ILE A 292 -17.67 -5.64 12.45
CA ILE A 292 -17.84 -6.02 11.06
C ILE A 292 -19.15 -5.45 10.55
N GLY A 293 -19.04 -4.51 9.63
CA GLY A 293 -20.18 -3.85 9.01
C GLY A 293 -21.00 -4.78 8.08
N ARG A 294 -22.11 -4.27 7.60
CA ARG A 294 -23.06 -5.03 6.76
C ARG A 294 -22.45 -5.36 5.39
N ASN A 295 -22.99 -6.41 4.76
CA ASN A 295 -22.72 -6.87 3.39
C ASN A 295 -21.27 -7.29 3.12
N ASN A 296 -20.43 -7.49 4.13
CA ASN A 296 -19.09 -7.99 3.91
C ASN A 296 -19.12 -9.45 3.46
N PHE A 297 -18.25 -9.79 2.51
CA PHE A 297 -18.12 -11.14 1.94
C PHE A 297 -19.39 -11.67 1.24
N VAL A 298 -20.39 -10.82 0.99
CA VAL A 298 -21.61 -11.18 0.28
C VAL A 298 -21.40 -11.01 -1.22
N ASN A 299 -21.68 -12.06 -2.00
CA ASN A 299 -21.72 -11.99 -3.45
C ASN A 299 -22.84 -12.91 -3.97
N TYR A 300 -23.97 -12.31 -4.24
CA TYR A 300 -25.18 -13.02 -4.71
C TYR A 300 -25.01 -13.70 -6.08
N MET A 301 -24.03 -13.23 -6.88
CA MET A 301 -23.78 -13.73 -8.23
C MET A 301 -23.07 -15.10 -8.22
N LEU A 302 -22.32 -15.43 -7.16
CA LEU A 302 -21.51 -16.65 -7.11
C LEU A 302 -22.28 -17.88 -6.62
N GLY A 303 -23.42 -17.70 -5.93
CA GLY A 303 -24.24 -18.82 -5.43
C GLY A 303 -23.52 -19.81 -4.49
N LYS A 304 -22.27 -19.52 -4.07
CA LYS A 304 -21.45 -20.41 -3.24
C LYS A 304 -21.58 -20.05 -1.78
N SER A 305 -21.65 -21.08 -0.92
CA SER A 305 -21.55 -20.89 0.52
C SER A 305 -20.17 -20.33 0.88
N LYS A 306 -20.15 -19.34 1.76
CA LYS A 306 -18.92 -18.72 2.27
C LYS A 306 -18.50 -19.40 3.57
N THR A 307 -17.19 -19.56 3.76
CA THR A 307 -16.62 -20.06 5.01
C THR A 307 -15.82 -18.96 5.72
N ILE A 308 -16.19 -18.70 6.96
CA ILE A 308 -15.43 -17.80 7.84
C ILE A 308 -14.75 -18.66 8.91
N TYR A 309 -13.42 -18.60 8.94
CA TYR A 309 -12.61 -19.15 10.00
C TYR A 309 -12.48 -18.12 11.10
N CYS A 310 -12.86 -18.46 12.32
CA CYS A 310 -12.97 -17.52 13.44
C CYS A 310 -12.68 -18.20 14.78
N VAL A 311 -12.28 -17.41 15.76
CA VAL A 311 -12.15 -17.87 17.15
C VAL A 311 -13.53 -17.86 17.82
N ALA A 312 -13.79 -18.84 18.68
CA ALA A 312 -15.03 -18.94 19.44
C ALA A 312 -15.30 -17.67 20.28
N GLY A 313 -16.53 -17.18 20.25
CA GLY A 313 -16.95 -15.97 20.95
C GLY A 313 -16.53 -14.66 20.29
N SER A 314 -15.81 -14.68 19.15
CA SER A 314 -15.37 -13.49 18.44
C SER A 314 -16.52 -12.81 17.68
N GLU A 315 -16.32 -11.54 17.32
CA GLU A 315 -17.20 -10.78 16.42
C GLU A 315 -17.37 -11.48 15.05
N ALA A 316 -16.31 -12.09 14.55
CA ALA A 316 -16.35 -12.87 13.31
C ALA A 316 -17.30 -14.06 13.38
N GLN A 317 -17.37 -14.74 14.54
CA GLN A 317 -18.32 -15.82 14.75
C GLN A 317 -19.77 -15.30 14.79
N ARG A 318 -20.00 -14.19 15.51
CA ARG A 318 -21.32 -13.53 15.53
C ARG A 318 -21.75 -13.15 14.11
N TYR A 319 -20.88 -12.45 13.37
CA TYR A 319 -21.12 -12.02 12.00
C TYR A 319 -21.46 -13.19 11.06
N ALA A 320 -20.68 -14.30 11.15
CA ALA A 320 -20.91 -15.48 10.34
C ALA A 320 -22.29 -16.09 10.58
N ARG A 321 -22.72 -16.20 11.85
CA ARG A 321 -24.04 -16.72 12.23
C ARG A 321 -25.19 -15.84 11.73
N GLU A 322 -25.08 -14.52 11.92
CA GLU A 322 -26.10 -13.56 11.50
C GLU A 322 -26.29 -13.51 9.97
N ASN A 323 -25.25 -13.79 9.21
CA ASN A 323 -25.26 -13.77 7.75
C ASN A 323 -25.36 -15.18 7.11
N HIS A 324 -25.62 -16.23 7.92
CA HIS A 324 -25.76 -17.62 7.47
C HIS A 324 -24.52 -18.16 6.71
N PHE A 325 -23.33 -17.71 7.06
CA PHE A 325 -22.07 -18.23 6.56
C PHE A 325 -21.65 -19.50 7.33
N ILE A 326 -20.89 -20.37 6.67
CA ILE A 326 -20.28 -21.51 7.35
C ILE A 326 -19.21 -20.97 8.30
N CYS A 327 -19.37 -21.19 9.60
CA CYS A 327 -18.37 -20.82 10.59
C CYS A 327 -17.54 -22.05 10.96
N LYS A 328 -16.22 -21.94 10.79
CA LYS A 328 -15.25 -22.94 11.26
C LYS A 328 -14.39 -22.34 12.34
N GLU A 329 -14.47 -22.94 13.53
CA GLU A 329 -13.66 -22.49 14.67
C GLU A 329 -12.20 -22.88 14.49
N ILE A 330 -11.32 -21.93 14.80
CA ILE A 330 -9.88 -22.11 14.86
C ILE A 330 -9.40 -21.82 16.28
N VAL A 331 -8.33 -22.50 16.71
CA VAL A 331 -7.75 -22.40 18.04
C VAL A 331 -6.80 -21.21 18.14
#